data_d74a8794755b92c8764b6566f75b71fa
#
_entry.id   d74a8794755b92c8764b6566f75b71fa
#
_cell.length_a   1.000
_cell.length_b   1.000
_cell.length_c   1.000
_cell.angle_alpha   90.00
_cell.angle_beta   90.00
_cell.angle_gamma   90.00
#
_symmetry.space_group_name_H-M   'P 1'
#
loop_
_entity.id
_entity.type
_entity.pdbx_description
1 polymer ?
#
loop_
_entity_poly.entity_id
_entity_poly.type
_entity_poly.pdbx_seq_one_letter_code
_entity_poly.pdbx_strand_id
1 'polypeptide(L)'
;MNKNVQGHIFALTANILWGLMAPIGKSALMEFSALSVTTFRMVGAAACFWLLSAFCKYEHVDHRDMLKIFFASLFALVFNQGVYIFGLSMTSPIDASIVTTTLPIVTMIIAAIYLKEPITNLKVLGIFVGAMGALTLILSSQTAGSGNGSIIGD
;
A
#
# COMPACT_ATOMS: atom_id res chain seq x y z
N MET A 1 23.66 12.44 -12.55
CA MET A 1 23.30 11.22 -11.76
C MET A 1 22.81 10.16 -12.73
N ASN A 2 23.25 8.91 -12.60
CA ASN A 2 22.82 7.82 -13.50
C ASN A 2 21.32 7.59 -13.31
N LYS A 3 20.55 7.48 -14.42
CA LYS A 3 19.07 7.31 -14.39
C LYS A 3 18.63 6.11 -13.54
N ASN A 4 19.42 5.04 -13.53
CA ASN A 4 19.15 3.85 -12.71
C ASN A 4 19.26 4.14 -11.20
N VAL A 5 20.31 4.88 -10.79
CA VAL A 5 20.49 5.28 -9.38
C VAL A 5 19.36 6.20 -8.92
N GLN A 6 18.94 7.12 -9.77
CA GLN A 6 17.80 8.00 -9.48
C GLN A 6 16.52 7.21 -9.30
N GLY A 7 16.25 6.22 -10.16
CA GLY A 7 15.11 5.32 -10.01
C GLY A 7 15.12 4.55 -8.69
N HIS A 8 16.28 4.02 -8.29
CA HIS A 8 16.39 3.30 -7.01
C HIS A 8 16.17 4.21 -5.80
N ILE A 9 16.67 5.46 -5.84
CA ILE A 9 16.45 6.44 -4.77
C ILE A 9 14.96 6.76 -4.66
N PHE A 10 14.27 7.01 -5.77
CA PHE A 10 12.83 7.28 -5.75
C PHE A 10 12.02 6.08 -5.25
N ALA A 11 12.36 4.87 -5.69
CA ALA A 11 11.71 3.65 -5.21
C ALA A 11 11.92 3.45 -3.70
N LEU A 12 13.14 3.66 -3.21
CA LEU A 12 13.44 3.56 -1.77
C LEU A 12 12.64 4.59 -0.96
N THR A 13 12.63 5.85 -1.41
CA THR A 13 11.88 6.92 -0.76
C THR A 13 10.37 6.60 -0.72
N ALA A 14 9.81 6.13 -1.82
CA ALA A 14 8.41 5.74 -1.88
C ALA A 14 8.08 4.61 -0.89
N ASN A 15 8.95 3.59 -0.78
CA ASN A 15 8.76 2.50 0.17
C ASN A 15 8.89 2.94 1.63
N ILE A 16 9.79 3.86 1.95
CA ILE A 16 9.91 4.44 3.30
C ILE A 16 8.61 5.20 3.65
N LEU A 17 8.13 6.06 2.75
CA LEU A 17 6.89 6.79 2.96
C LEU A 17 5.68 5.86 3.11
N TRP A 18 5.64 4.77 2.34
CA TRP A 18 4.59 3.75 2.47
C TRP A 18 4.67 3.05 3.83
N GLY A 19 5.86 2.66 4.28
CA GLY A 19 6.04 2.02 5.58
C GLY A 19 5.59 2.90 6.76
N LEU A 20 5.75 4.22 6.65
CA LEU A 20 5.26 5.17 7.66
C LEU A 20 3.72 5.31 7.69
N MET A 21 3.03 4.79 6.68
CA MET A 21 1.56 4.93 6.58
C MET A 21 0.81 4.25 7.73
N ALA A 22 1.25 3.06 8.15
CA ALA A 22 0.59 2.30 9.20
C ALA A 22 0.69 2.99 10.58
N PRO A 23 1.87 3.37 11.10
CA PRO A 23 1.98 4.04 12.40
C PRO A 23 1.33 5.42 12.40
N ILE A 24 1.50 6.22 11.33
CA ILE A 24 0.87 7.55 11.23
C ILE A 24 -0.65 7.42 11.12
N GLY A 25 -1.12 6.46 10.30
CA GLY A 25 -2.55 6.19 10.16
C GLY A 25 -3.19 5.77 11.49
N LYS A 26 -2.52 4.91 12.25
CA LYS A 26 -3.02 4.50 13.58
C LYS A 26 -3.07 5.67 14.56
N SER A 27 -2.06 6.53 14.59
CA SER A 27 -2.08 7.74 15.42
C SER A 27 -3.23 8.66 15.05
N ALA A 28 -3.51 8.85 13.75
CA ALA A 28 -4.65 9.65 13.31
C ALA A 28 -6.00 9.02 13.71
N LEU A 29 -6.10 7.69 13.74
CA LEU A 29 -7.30 6.95 14.13
C LEU A 29 -7.60 7.02 15.64
N MET A 30 -6.67 7.49 16.46
CA MET A 30 -6.93 7.76 17.88
C MET A 30 -7.83 8.99 18.07
N GLU A 31 -7.76 9.95 17.13
CA GLU A 31 -8.49 11.23 17.22
C GLU A 31 -9.64 11.32 16.21
N PHE A 32 -9.53 10.63 15.08
CA PHE A 32 -10.47 10.71 13.96
C PHE A 32 -11.06 9.35 13.60
N SER A 33 -12.29 9.35 13.09
CA SER A 33 -12.89 8.11 12.56
C SER A 33 -12.18 7.64 11.30
N ALA A 34 -12.24 6.33 11.00
CA ALA A 34 -11.66 5.74 9.80
C ALA A 34 -12.14 6.44 8.51
N LEU A 35 -13.41 6.81 8.46
CA LEU A 35 -13.99 7.54 7.32
C LEU A 35 -13.37 8.92 7.16
N SER A 36 -13.21 9.67 8.28
CA SER A 36 -12.60 11.01 8.26
C SER A 36 -11.15 10.93 7.78
N VAL A 37 -10.36 10.00 8.33
CA VAL A 37 -8.96 9.80 7.93
C VAL A 37 -8.85 9.47 6.44
N THR A 38 -9.70 8.57 5.94
CA THR A 38 -9.73 8.22 4.52
C THR A 38 -10.07 9.44 3.67
N THR A 39 -11.10 10.19 4.04
CA THR A 39 -11.53 11.39 3.30
C THR A 39 -10.43 12.45 3.26
N PHE A 40 -9.81 12.78 4.39
CA PHE A 40 -8.71 13.74 4.44
C PHE A 40 -7.52 13.31 3.58
N ARG A 41 -7.18 12.03 3.60
CA ARG A 41 -6.10 11.49 2.75
C ARG A 41 -6.43 11.60 1.27
N MET A 42 -7.66 11.26 0.86
CA MET A 42 -8.08 11.34 -0.55
C MET A 42 -8.13 12.78 -1.04
N VAL A 43 -8.74 13.67 -0.28
CA VAL A 43 -8.85 15.09 -0.64
C VAL A 43 -7.46 15.75 -0.67
N GLY A 44 -6.64 15.50 0.36
CA GLY A 44 -5.27 16.02 0.42
C GLY A 44 -4.40 15.53 -0.74
N ALA A 45 -4.45 14.24 -1.06
CA ALA A 45 -3.74 13.68 -2.20
C ALA A 45 -4.23 14.28 -3.52
N ALA A 46 -5.54 14.38 -3.72
CA ALA A 46 -6.12 14.98 -4.92
C ALA A 46 -5.67 16.44 -5.09
N ALA A 47 -5.70 17.24 -4.02
CA ALA A 47 -5.24 18.63 -4.04
C ALA A 47 -3.74 18.72 -4.41
N CYS A 48 -2.90 17.88 -3.80
CA CYS A 48 -1.46 17.83 -4.11
C CYS A 48 -1.20 17.46 -5.58
N PHE A 49 -1.88 16.41 -6.08
CA PHE A 49 -1.72 16.02 -7.48
C PHE A 49 -2.25 17.07 -8.45
N TRP A 50 -3.32 17.77 -8.10
CA TRP A 50 -3.85 18.86 -8.91
C TRP A 50 -2.88 20.04 -8.98
N LEU A 51 -2.27 20.41 -7.86
CA LEU A 51 -1.22 21.43 -7.83
C LEU A 51 0.01 21.00 -8.65
N LEU A 52 0.45 19.76 -8.51
CA LEU A 52 1.59 19.24 -9.27
C LEU A 52 1.30 19.17 -10.77
N SER A 53 0.06 18.89 -11.17
CA SER A 53 -0.33 18.83 -12.59
C SER A 53 -0.13 20.17 -13.31
N ALA A 54 -0.21 21.30 -12.58
CA ALA A 54 0.05 22.62 -13.15
C ALA A 54 1.51 22.81 -13.62
N PHE A 55 2.43 22.01 -13.08
CA PHE A 55 3.86 22.01 -13.46
C PHE A 55 4.22 20.91 -14.46
N CYS A 56 3.28 20.02 -14.78
CA CYS A 56 3.49 18.94 -15.74
C CYS A 56 3.06 19.38 -17.14
N LYS A 57 3.69 18.79 -18.18
CA LYS A 57 3.24 19.00 -19.55
C LYS A 57 1.87 18.37 -19.72
N TYR A 58 0.96 19.13 -20.34
CA TYR A 58 -0.38 18.63 -20.67
C TYR A 58 -0.26 17.52 -21.72
N GLU A 59 -0.78 16.35 -21.38
CA GLU A 59 -0.91 15.20 -22.29
C GLU A 59 -2.40 14.97 -22.58
N HIS A 60 -2.74 14.87 -23.85
CA HIS A 60 -4.14 14.67 -24.26
C HIS A 60 -4.50 13.20 -24.05
N VAL A 61 -5.47 12.95 -23.15
CA VAL A 61 -6.01 11.62 -22.87
C VAL A 61 -7.39 11.49 -23.51
N ASP A 62 -7.63 10.39 -24.23
CA ASP A 62 -8.94 10.11 -24.83
C ASP A 62 -10.00 9.93 -23.73
N HIS A 63 -11.22 10.44 -23.99
CA HIS A 63 -12.34 10.34 -23.04
C HIS A 63 -12.68 8.90 -22.65
N ARG A 64 -12.50 7.94 -23.55
CA ARG A 64 -12.71 6.51 -23.23
C ARG A 64 -11.71 5.97 -22.21
N ASP A 65 -10.46 6.40 -22.31
CA ASP A 65 -9.43 6.00 -21.36
C ASP A 65 -9.58 6.73 -20.04
N MET A 66 -10.06 7.98 -20.07
CA MET A 66 -10.39 8.74 -18.86
C MET A 66 -11.49 8.03 -18.03
N LEU A 67 -12.52 7.49 -18.68
CA LEU A 67 -13.54 6.69 -17.98
C LEU A 67 -12.96 5.40 -17.38
N LYS A 68 -12.11 4.68 -18.10
CA LYS A 68 -11.44 3.48 -17.58
C LYS A 68 -10.55 3.81 -16.37
N ILE A 69 -9.78 4.89 -16.46
CA ILE A 69 -8.93 5.38 -15.37
C ILE A 69 -9.78 5.77 -14.16
N PHE A 70 -10.92 6.43 -14.37
CA PHE A 70 -11.85 6.80 -13.30
C PHE A 70 -12.35 5.57 -12.55
N PHE A 71 -12.88 4.56 -13.24
CA PHE A 71 -13.34 3.33 -12.59
C PHE A 71 -12.19 2.54 -11.95
N ALA A 72 -11.05 2.45 -12.61
CA ALA A 72 -9.87 1.81 -12.05
C ALA A 72 -9.40 2.50 -10.76
N SER A 73 -9.39 3.84 -10.73
CA SER A 73 -9.00 4.62 -9.55
C SER A 73 -10.00 4.47 -8.40
N LEU A 74 -11.30 4.37 -8.72
CA LEU A 74 -12.33 4.14 -7.70
C LEU A 74 -12.08 2.82 -6.94
N PHE A 75 -11.79 1.76 -7.65
CA PHE A 75 -11.49 0.46 -7.03
C PHE A 75 -10.09 0.41 -6.41
N ALA A 76 -9.06 0.85 -7.15
CA ALA A 76 -7.68 0.72 -6.71
C ALA A 76 -7.27 1.69 -5.61
N LEU A 77 -7.90 2.87 -5.54
CA LEU A 77 -7.58 3.89 -4.53
C LEU A 77 -8.68 3.99 -3.48
N VAL A 78 -9.91 4.35 -3.87
CA VAL A 78 -10.95 4.69 -2.89
C VAL A 78 -11.35 3.47 -2.07
N PHE A 79 -11.77 2.38 -2.72
CA PHE A 79 -12.17 1.17 -2.00
C PHE A 79 -10.99 0.51 -1.29
N ASN A 80 -9.85 0.36 -1.95
CA ASN A 80 -8.67 -0.27 -1.36
C ASN A 80 -8.18 0.50 -0.13
N GLN A 81 -8.01 1.82 -0.23
CA GLN A 81 -7.54 2.63 0.89
C GLN A 81 -8.59 2.78 2.00
N GLY A 82 -9.87 2.85 1.64
CA GLY A 82 -10.96 2.88 2.62
C GLY A 82 -11.00 1.62 3.46
N VAL A 83 -10.97 0.45 2.82
CA VAL A 83 -10.95 -0.86 3.49
C VAL A 83 -9.67 -1.01 4.33
N TYR A 84 -8.51 -0.60 3.80
CA TYR A 84 -7.25 -0.63 4.56
C TYR A 84 -7.31 0.20 5.85
N ILE A 85 -7.79 1.45 5.78
CA ILE A 85 -7.89 2.32 6.95
C ILE A 85 -8.93 1.79 7.94
N PHE A 86 -10.04 1.24 7.43
CA PHE A 86 -11.04 0.60 8.27
C PHE A 86 -10.44 -0.61 9.00
N GLY A 87 -9.73 -1.51 8.31
CA GLY A 87 -9.00 -2.61 8.93
C GLY A 87 -7.98 -2.12 9.96
N LEU A 88 -7.17 -1.10 9.62
CA LEU A 88 -6.19 -0.51 10.53
C LEU A 88 -6.84 0.09 11.80
N SER A 89 -8.09 0.55 11.73
CA SER A 89 -8.80 1.01 12.92
C SER A 89 -9.07 -0.10 13.93
N MET A 90 -9.18 -1.34 13.45
CA MET A 90 -9.53 -2.54 14.23
C MET A 90 -8.33 -3.37 14.66
N THR A 91 -7.15 -3.14 14.07
CA THR A 91 -5.93 -3.93 14.31
C THR A 91 -4.75 -3.05 14.73
N SER A 92 -3.61 -3.68 15.02
CA SER A 92 -2.36 -2.97 15.31
C SER A 92 -1.63 -2.58 14.01
N PRO A 93 -0.77 -1.53 14.01
CA PRO A 93 0.06 -1.21 12.85
C PRO A 93 1.02 -2.34 12.46
N ILE A 94 1.42 -3.15 13.42
CA ILE A 94 2.32 -4.29 13.21
C ILE A 94 1.57 -5.38 12.45
N ASP A 95 0.38 -5.77 12.91
CA ASP A 95 -0.43 -6.80 12.28
C ASP A 95 -0.85 -6.36 10.86
N ALA A 96 -1.30 -5.12 10.68
CA ALA A 96 -1.60 -4.56 9.35
C ALA A 96 -0.38 -4.63 8.40
N SER A 97 0.82 -4.37 8.91
CA SER A 97 2.05 -4.47 8.11
C SER A 97 2.37 -5.91 7.72
N ILE A 98 2.10 -6.87 8.61
CA ILE A 98 2.28 -8.30 8.35
C ILE A 98 1.32 -8.78 7.26
N VAL A 99 0.04 -8.43 7.37
CA VAL A 99 -0.97 -8.78 6.36
C VAL A 99 -0.57 -8.21 4.99
N THR A 100 -0.10 -6.96 4.93
CA THR A 100 0.35 -6.36 3.66
C THR A 100 1.57 -7.06 3.05
N THR A 101 2.39 -7.78 3.81
CA THR A 101 3.50 -8.58 3.25
C THR A 101 3.02 -9.79 2.45
N THR A 102 1.77 -10.18 2.57
CA THR A 102 1.18 -11.25 1.73
C THR A 102 0.84 -10.77 0.32
N LEU A 103 0.69 -9.46 0.10
CA LEU A 103 0.33 -8.87 -1.21
C LEU A 103 1.25 -9.32 -2.36
N PRO A 104 2.59 -9.37 -2.23
CA PRO A 104 3.46 -9.85 -3.31
C PRO A 104 3.17 -11.30 -3.71
N ILE A 105 2.79 -12.14 -2.75
CA ILE A 105 2.45 -13.56 -3.00
C ILE A 105 1.16 -13.63 -3.82
N VAL A 106 0.12 -12.95 -3.37
CA VAL A 106 -1.18 -12.91 -4.05
C VAL A 106 -1.03 -12.31 -5.45
N THR A 107 -0.30 -11.21 -5.56
CA THR A 107 -0.03 -10.55 -6.86
C THR A 107 0.71 -11.48 -7.82
N MET A 108 1.73 -12.21 -7.34
CA MET A 108 2.47 -13.17 -8.18
C MET A 108 1.56 -14.29 -8.68
N ILE A 109 0.69 -14.84 -7.82
CA ILE A 109 -0.25 -15.90 -8.21
C ILE A 109 -1.24 -15.39 -9.25
N ILE A 110 -1.83 -14.22 -9.04
CA ILE A 110 -2.77 -13.60 -9.98
C ILE A 110 -2.08 -13.28 -11.31
N ALA A 111 -0.87 -12.72 -11.29
CA ALA A 111 -0.09 -12.42 -12.49
C ALA A 111 0.25 -13.69 -13.27
N ALA A 112 0.61 -14.78 -12.59
CA ALA A 112 0.89 -16.07 -13.23
C ALA A 112 -0.35 -16.66 -13.91
N ILE A 113 -1.53 -16.56 -13.27
CA ILE A 113 -2.78 -17.12 -13.80
C ILE A 113 -3.38 -16.24 -14.89
N TYR A 114 -3.47 -14.93 -14.66
CA TYR A 114 -4.20 -14.01 -15.53
C TYR A 114 -3.34 -13.48 -16.69
N LEU A 115 -2.09 -13.06 -16.38
CA LEU A 115 -1.16 -12.50 -17.35
C LEU A 115 -0.24 -13.56 -17.97
N LYS A 116 -0.33 -14.82 -17.47
CA LYS A 116 0.54 -15.94 -17.90
C LYS A 116 2.03 -15.60 -17.76
N GLU A 117 2.37 -14.79 -16.78
CA GLU A 117 3.77 -14.44 -16.51
C GLU A 117 4.51 -15.64 -15.90
N PRO A 118 5.75 -15.92 -16.33
CA PRO A 118 6.53 -17.00 -15.75
C PRO A 118 6.91 -16.70 -14.30
N ILE A 119 6.68 -17.68 -13.43
CA ILE A 119 7.16 -17.64 -12.05
C ILE A 119 8.66 -17.98 -12.09
N THR A 120 9.51 -16.99 -11.89
CA THR A 120 10.96 -17.19 -11.86
C THR A 120 11.43 -17.56 -10.45
N ASN A 121 12.49 -18.38 -10.37
CA ASN A 121 13.09 -18.78 -9.09
C ASN A 121 13.51 -17.56 -8.25
N LEU A 122 13.91 -16.47 -8.88
CA LEU A 122 14.28 -15.22 -8.20
C LEU A 122 13.08 -14.53 -7.54
N LYS A 123 11.91 -14.54 -8.20
CA LYS A 123 10.65 -14.04 -7.62
C LYS A 123 10.24 -14.86 -6.40
N VAL A 124 10.32 -16.19 -6.51
CA VAL A 124 10.00 -17.11 -5.40
C VAL A 124 10.95 -16.91 -4.23
N LEU A 125 12.25 -16.81 -4.50
CA LEU A 125 13.26 -16.58 -3.46
C LEU A 125 13.02 -15.25 -2.73
N GLY A 126 12.74 -14.18 -3.47
CA GLY A 126 12.44 -12.86 -2.88
C GLY A 126 11.22 -12.89 -1.96
N ILE A 127 10.15 -13.58 -2.38
CA ILE A 127 8.94 -13.75 -1.57
C ILE A 127 9.25 -14.59 -0.33
N PHE A 128 10.00 -15.67 -0.47
CA PHE A 128 10.38 -16.52 0.67
C PHE A 128 11.19 -15.74 1.71
N VAL A 129 12.18 -14.97 1.29
CA VAL A 129 13.00 -14.12 2.18
C VAL A 129 12.13 -13.04 2.84
N GLY A 130 11.20 -12.43 2.10
CA GLY A 130 10.24 -11.46 2.64
C GLY A 130 9.29 -12.08 3.68
N ALA A 131 8.76 -13.26 3.40
CA ALA A 131 7.91 -14.00 4.31
C ALA A 131 8.64 -14.40 5.61
N MET A 132 9.90 -14.83 5.51
CA MET A 132 10.74 -15.13 6.67
C MET A 132 10.98 -13.88 7.52
N GLY A 133 11.23 -12.72 6.89
CA GLY A 133 11.34 -11.44 7.59
C GLY A 133 10.06 -11.06 8.34
N ALA A 134 8.90 -11.22 7.70
CA ALA A 134 7.61 -10.98 8.33
C ALA A 134 7.39 -11.93 9.53
N LEU A 135 7.69 -13.22 9.37
CA LEU A 135 7.55 -14.22 10.43
C LEU A 135 8.41 -13.89 11.66
N THR A 136 9.64 -13.44 11.45
CA THR A 136 10.52 -12.99 12.55
C THR A 136 9.96 -11.78 13.29
N LEU A 137 9.33 -10.83 12.57
CA LEU A 137 8.65 -9.69 13.17
C LEU A 137 7.44 -10.13 14.02
N ILE A 138 6.61 -11.05 13.50
CA ILE A 138 5.45 -11.60 14.23
C ILE A 138 5.90 -12.23 15.55
N LEU A 139 6.89 -13.13 15.48
CA LEU A 139 7.40 -13.83 16.66
C LEU A 139 8.00 -12.87 17.68
N SER A 140 8.72 -11.85 17.23
CA SER A 140 9.30 -10.84 18.13
C SER A 140 8.24 -9.93 18.76
N SER A 141 7.15 -9.62 18.05
CA SER A 141 6.07 -8.78 18.57
C SER A 141 5.23 -9.51 19.63
N GLN A 142 5.01 -10.81 19.47
CA GLN A 142 4.32 -11.62 20.49
C GLN A 142 5.11 -11.71 21.81
N THR A 143 6.43 -11.76 21.72
CA THR A 143 7.31 -11.76 22.91
C THR A 143 7.33 -10.41 23.64
N ALA A 144 7.03 -9.31 22.93
CA ALA A 144 7.02 -7.96 23.48
C ALA A 144 5.65 -7.53 24.07
N GLY A 145 4.62 -8.39 24.05
CA GLY A 145 3.31 -8.13 24.68
C GLY A 145 2.48 -7.02 24.03
N SER A 146 2.73 -6.67 22.77
CA SER A 146 2.15 -5.51 22.10
C SER A 146 1.02 -5.83 21.11
N GLY A 147 0.36 -6.96 21.23
CA GLY A 147 -0.67 -7.42 20.30
C GLY A 147 -2.09 -7.25 20.81
N ASN A 148 -2.67 -6.06 20.75
CA ASN A 148 -4.12 -5.84 20.85
C ASN A 148 -4.73 -5.66 19.45
N GLY A 149 -4.57 -6.65 18.59
CA GLY A 149 -5.29 -6.74 17.32
C GLY A 149 -6.58 -7.54 17.47
N SER A 150 -7.61 -7.22 16.69
CA SER A 150 -8.84 -7.99 16.60
C SER A 150 -8.78 -8.90 15.36
N ILE A 151 -9.17 -10.17 15.52
CA ILE A 151 -9.26 -11.15 14.40
C ILE A 151 -10.15 -10.64 13.25
N ILE A 152 -11.08 -9.71 13.53
CA ILE A 152 -11.96 -9.10 12.52
C ILE A 152 -11.23 -7.99 11.74
N GLY A 153 -10.15 -7.41 12.30
CA GLY A 153 -9.35 -6.36 11.68
C GLY A 153 -8.24 -6.88 10.76
N ASP A 154 -7.78 -8.10 10.98
CA ASP A 154 -6.73 -8.77 10.22
C ASP A 154 -7.33 -9.55 9.05
#